data_dd9f93d6c5782e8346d36bcae29ee4c9
#
_entry.id   dd9f93d6c5782e8346d36bcae29ee4c9
#
_cell.length_a   1.000
_cell.length_b   1.000
_cell.length_c   1.000
_cell.angle_alpha   90.00
_cell.angle_beta   90.00
_cell.angle_gamma   90.00
#
_symmetry.space_group_name_H-M   'P 1'
#
loop_
_entity.id
_entity.type
_entity.pdbx_description
1 polymer ?
#
loop_
_entity_poly.entity_id
_entity_poly.type
_entity_poly.pdbx_seq_one_letter_code
_entity_poly.pdbx_strand_id
1 'polypeptide(L)'
;MELRIGQGYDVHQLREGLPMWLGGVQIESNTGFVAHSDGDVAIHALCDALLGALALGDIGHLFPDTSDEWKGISSTILLQKVMERVSALGWRVVNADITIALQRPKIASRVADMRAHLAPVLGVESSRVSVKATTTERLGFVGRGEGCEVWAVVLLQRD
;
A
#
# COMPACT_ATOMS: atom_id res chain seq x y z
N MET A 1 8.80 -18.24 19.47
CA MET A 1 7.98 -17.31 18.65
C MET A 1 8.49 -15.90 18.84
N GLU A 2 8.90 -15.23 17.76
CA GLU A 2 9.34 -13.84 17.74
C GLU A 2 8.29 -13.01 16.99
N LEU A 3 7.97 -11.81 17.46
CA LEU A 3 7.01 -10.89 16.85
C LEU A 3 7.68 -9.58 16.50
N ARG A 4 7.35 -9.00 15.35
CA ARG A 4 7.78 -7.67 14.94
C ARG A 4 6.63 -6.88 14.36
N ILE A 5 6.56 -5.61 14.73
CA ILE A 5 5.61 -4.64 14.18
C ILE A 5 6.34 -3.72 13.21
N GLY A 6 5.70 -3.39 12.11
CA GLY A 6 6.16 -2.36 11.18
C GLY A 6 5.06 -1.39 10.84
N GLN A 7 5.45 -0.14 10.59
CA GLN A 7 4.56 0.92 10.15
C GLN A 7 5.11 1.51 8.86
N GLY A 8 4.23 1.74 7.88
CA GLY A 8 4.55 2.41 6.64
C GLY A 8 3.62 3.61 6.42
N TYR A 9 4.16 4.63 5.77
CA TYR A 9 3.44 5.81 5.34
C TYR A 9 3.85 6.15 3.92
N ASP A 10 2.87 6.47 3.07
CA ASP A 10 3.15 7.01 1.74
C ASP A 10 2.09 8.03 1.34
N VAL A 11 2.48 8.93 0.46
CA VAL A 11 1.64 10.01 -0.06
C VAL A 11 1.91 10.21 -1.54
N HIS A 12 0.84 10.35 -2.32
CA HIS A 12 0.94 10.64 -3.75
C HIS A 12 0.05 11.80 -4.13
N GLN A 13 0.57 12.64 -5.03
CA GLN A 13 -0.19 13.72 -5.64
C GLN A 13 -1.26 13.15 -6.58
N LEU A 14 -2.43 13.77 -6.58
CA LEU A 14 -3.51 13.52 -7.54
C LEU A 14 -3.42 14.47 -8.73
N ARG A 15 -3.72 13.95 -9.92
CA ARG A 15 -3.82 14.72 -11.15
C ARG A 15 -4.94 14.17 -12.05
N GLU A 16 -5.63 15.06 -12.75
CA GLU A 16 -6.65 14.69 -13.74
C GLU A 16 -6.06 13.84 -14.87
N GLY A 17 -6.89 12.91 -15.38
CA GLY A 17 -6.54 12.09 -16.54
C GLY A 17 -5.61 10.91 -16.27
N LEU A 18 -5.19 10.71 -15.02
CA LEU A 18 -4.38 9.55 -14.64
C LEU A 18 -5.26 8.42 -14.06
N PRO A 19 -4.86 7.15 -14.22
CA PRO A 19 -5.53 6.04 -13.58
C PRO A 19 -5.32 6.07 -12.07
N MET A 20 -6.31 5.59 -11.31
CA MET A 20 -6.20 5.44 -9.86
C MET A 20 -6.17 3.96 -9.49
N TRP A 21 -5.07 3.52 -8.90
CA TRP A 21 -4.90 2.19 -8.33
C TRP A 21 -4.74 2.29 -6.82
N LEU A 22 -5.53 1.52 -6.08
CA LEU A 22 -5.46 1.44 -4.62
C LEU A 22 -5.69 0.00 -4.15
N GLY A 23 -4.74 -0.51 -3.37
CA GLY A 23 -4.81 -1.87 -2.85
C GLY A 23 -4.88 -2.94 -3.93
N GLY A 24 -4.27 -2.67 -5.11
CA GLY A 24 -4.28 -3.55 -6.27
C GLY A 24 -5.58 -3.50 -7.09
N VAL A 25 -6.46 -2.57 -6.79
CA VAL A 25 -7.77 -2.42 -7.46
C VAL A 25 -7.82 -1.11 -8.21
N GLN A 26 -8.26 -1.14 -9.46
CA GLN A 26 -8.48 0.08 -10.23
C GLN A 26 -9.78 0.74 -9.77
N ILE A 27 -9.69 2.00 -9.42
CA ILE A 27 -10.82 2.82 -8.95
C ILE A 27 -11.29 3.71 -10.09
N GLU A 28 -12.58 3.74 -10.35
CA GLU A 28 -13.17 4.68 -11.29
C GLU A 28 -13.07 6.09 -10.71
N SER A 29 -12.31 6.96 -11.40
CA SER A 29 -12.02 8.32 -10.95
C SER A 29 -11.57 9.19 -12.11
N ASN A 30 -11.88 10.49 -12.06
CA ASN A 30 -11.34 11.50 -12.99
C ASN A 30 -9.89 11.87 -12.67
N THR A 31 -9.41 11.53 -11.48
CA THR A 31 -8.04 11.76 -11.03
C THR A 31 -7.34 10.46 -10.69
N GLY A 32 -6.04 10.43 -10.83
CA GLY A 32 -5.19 9.32 -10.41
C GLY A 32 -3.86 9.81 -9.89
N PHE A 33 -2.95 8.89 -9.60
CA PHE A 33 -1.72 9.18 -8.89
C PHE A 33 -0.57 9.56 -9.83
N VAL A 34 0.15 10.61 -9.47
CA VAL A 34 1.43 10.95 -10.10
C VAL A 34 2.51 10.09 -9.46
N ALA A 35 3.05 9.14 -10.21
CA ALA A 35 4.08 8.23 -9.73
C ALA A 35 4.91 7.65 -10.88
N HIS A 36 6.06 7.05 -10.53
CA HIS A 36 6.91 6.32 -11.47
C HIS A 36 6.32 4.92 -11.82
N SER A 37 5.69 4.25 -10.83
CA SER A 37 4.95 2.99 -10.97
C SER A 37 3.48 3.25 -11.34
N ASP A 38 2.56 2.31 -11.01
CA ASP A 38 1.11 2.51 -11.10
C ASP A 38 0.56 3.47 -10.02
N GLY A 39 1.40 3.90 -9.07
CA GLY A 39 1.06 4.88 -8.05
C GLY A 39 0.19 4.35 -6.92
N ASP A 40 0.07 3.04 -6.74
CA ASP A 40 -0.72 2.44 -5.66
C ASP A 40 -0.12 2.77 -4.28
N VAL A 41 -0.54 3.90 -3.74
CA VAL A 41 -0.02 4.43 -2.47
C VAL A 41 -0.32 3.51 -1.29
N ALA A 42 -1.40 2.71 -1.36
CA ALA A 42 -1.74 1.75 -0.31
C ALA A 42 -0.76 0.57 -0.29
N ILE A 43 -0.42 0.03 -1.45
CA ILE A 43 0.59 -1.04 -1.55
C ILE A 43 1.98 -0.50 -1.18
N HIS A 44 2.33 0.72 -1.57
CA HIS A 44 3.62 1.31 -1.20
C HIS A 44 3.78 1.45 0.32
N ALA A 45 2.76 1.97 1.02
CA ALA A 45 2.77 2.04 2.47
C ALA A 45 2.87 0.66 3.13
N LEU A 46 2.17 -0.34 2.56
CA LEU A 46 2.22 -1.72 3.04
C LEU A 46 3.61 -2.34 2.86
N CYS A 47 4.25 -2.12 1.72
CA CYS A 47 5.63 -2.56 1.47
C CYS A 47 6.60 -1.96 2.51
N ASP A 48 6.50 -0.67 2.78
CA ASP A 48 7.34 0.00 3.77
C ASP A 48 7.10 -0.53 5.18
N ALA A 49 5.85 -0.85 5.53
CA ALA A 49 5.54 -1.47 6.81
C ALA A 49 6.22 -2.84 6.96
N LEU A 50 6.16 -3.68 5.92
CA LEU A 50 6.78 -5.00 5.90
C LEU A 50 8.30 -4.91 6.01
N LEU A 51 8.93 -4.04 5.23
CA LEU A 51 10.38 -3.82 5.26
C LEU A 51 10.83 -3.22 6.59
N GLY A 52 10.08 -2.24 7.12
CA GLY A 52 10.37 -1.58 8.38
C GLY A 52 10.31 -2.54 9.57
N ALA A 53 9.35 -3.49 9.59
CA ALA A 53 9.27 -4.52 10.62
C ALA A 53 10.56 -5.35 10.74
N LEU A 54 11.28 -5.52 9.63
CA LEU A 54 12.51 -6.32 9.54
C LEU A 54 13.79 -5.46 9.47
N ALA A 55 13.66 -4.14 9.62
CA ALA A 55 14.77 -3.18 9.50
C ALA A 55 15.52 -3.28 8.15
N LEU A 56 14.79 -3.51 7.06
CA LEU A 56 15.31 -3.65 5.69
C LEU A 56 15.28 -2.35 4.88
N GLY A 57 14.94 -1.24 5.51
CA GLY A 57 14.77 0.06 4.82
C GLY A 57 13.36 0.23 4.27
N ASP A 58 13.26 0.79 3.08
CA ASP A 58 12.04 1.14 2.38
C ASP A 58 12.04 0.67 0.92
N ILE A 59 10.91 0.85 0.22
CA ILE A 59 10.79 0.47 -1.19
C ILE A 59 11.66 1.29 -2.11
N GLY A 60 11.95 2.56 -1.78
CA GLY A 60 12.83 3.41 -2.58
C GLY A 60 14.27 2.88 -2.61
N HIS A 61 14.68 2.17 -1.58
CA HIS A 61 15.98 1.51 -1.49
C HIS A 61 16.05 0.25 -2.35
N LEU A 62 14.95 -0.52 -2.40
CA LEU A 62 14.87 -1.77 -3.17
C LEU A 62 14.51 -1.55 -4.64
N PHE A 63 13.69 -0.56 -4.92
CA PHE A 63 13.11 -0.27 -6.23
C PHE A 63 13.26 1.21 -6.55
N PRO A 64 14.51 1.70 -6.82
CA PRO A 64 14.74 3.11 -7.08
C PRO A 64 13.93 3.61 -8.26
N ASP A 65 13.28 4.75 -8.13
CA ASP A 65 12.52 5.42 -9.18
C ASP A 65 13.41 5.94 -10.34
N THR A 66 14.72 5.95 -10.13
CA THR A 66 15.73 6.24 -11.14
C THR A 66 15.97 5.09 -12.12
N SER A 67 15.47 3.89 -11.83
CA SER A 67 15.61 2.71 -12.68
C SER A 67 14.43 2.56 -13.63
N ASP A 68 14.70 2.47 -14.93
CA ASP A 68 13.68 2.20 -15.95
C ASP A 68 13.03 0.82 -15.80
N GLU A 69 13.65 -0.10 -15.06
CA GLU A 69 13.12 -1.44 -14.77
C GLU A 69 11.77 -1.40 -14.05
N TRP A 70 11.57 -0.39 -13.20
CA TRP A 70 10.35 -0.26 -12.38
C TRP A 70 9.34 0.74 -12.94
N LYS A 71 9.63 1.34 -14.10
CA LYS A 71 8.73 2.33 -14.73
C LYS A 71 7.41 1.70 -15.16
N GLY A 72 6.30 2.23 -14.64
CA GLY A 72 4.95 1.74 -14.94
C GLY A 72 4.64 0.37 -14.35
N ILE A 73 5.49 -0.17 -13.48
CA ILE A 73 5.28 -1.48 -12.88
C ILE A 73 4.04 -1.51 -11.98
N SER A 74 3.34 -2.64 -11.99
CA SER A 74 2.28 -2.92 -11.01
C SER A 74 2.87 -3.01 -9.60
N SER A 75 2.32 -2.24 -8.66
CA SER A 75 2.76 -2.27 -7.26
C SER A 75 2.49 -3.63 -6.59
N THR A 76 1.57 -4.43 -7.11
CA THR A 76 1.39 -5.82 -6.67
C THR A 76 2.65 -6.65 -6.88
N ILE A 77 3.38 -6.43 -7.98
CA ILE A 77 4.66 -7.11 -8.23
C ILE A 77 5.72 -6.66 -7.21
N LEU A 78 5.74 -5.37 -6.87
CA LEU A 78 6.62 -4.87 -5.81
C LEU A 78 6.31 -5.55 -4.46
N LEU A 79 5.02 -5.66 -4.12
CA LEU A 79 4.59 -6.34 -2.90
C LEU A 79 5.00 -7.82 -2.90
N GLN A 80 4.84 -8.52 -4.02
CA GLN A 80 5.28 -9.92 -4.16
C GLN A 80 6.78 -10.05 -3.89
N LYS A 81 7.61 -9.17 -4.47
CA LYS A 81 9.07 -9.16 -4.23
C LYS A 81 9.44 -8.87 -2.78
N VAL A 82 8.70 -7.97 -2.12
CA VAL A 82 8.88 -7.73 -0.68
C VAL A 82 8.52 -8.97 0.13
N MET A 83 7.40 -9.63 -0.19
CA MET A 83 6.98 -10.86 0.48
C MET A 83 7.95 -12.02 0.28
N GLU A 84 8.58 -12.15 -0.89
CA GLU A 84 9.67 -13.11 -1.13
C GLU A 84 10.83 -12.89 -0.13
N ARG A 85 11.22 -11.62 0.12
CA ARG A 85 12.26 -11.30 1.10
C ARG A 85 11.83 -11.61 2.54
N VAL A 86 10.60 -11.26 2.90
CA VAL A 86 10.03 -11.55 4.22
C VAL A 86 10.08 -13.06 4.49
N SER A 87 9.60 -13.85 3.51
CA SER A 87 9.56 -15.30 3.61
C SER A 87 10.95 -15.94 3.62
N ALA A 88 11.89 -15.45 2.81
CA ALA A 88 13.27 -15.94 2.78
C ALA A 88 14.01 -15.77 4.12
N LEU A 89 13.58 -14.80 4.94
CA LEU A 89 14.08 -14.57 6.30
C LEU A 89 13.32 -15.38 7.38
N GLY A 90 12.40 -16.25 6.95
CA GLY A 90 11.61 -17.10 7.84
C GLY A 90 10.45 -16.39 8.55
N TRP A 91 10.07 -15.18 8.09
CA TRP A 91 8.97 -14.42 8.65
C TRP A 91 7.68 -14.64 7.86
N ARG A 92 6.55 -14.49 8.55
CA ARG A 92 5.22 -14.52 7.96
C ARG A 92 4.35 -13.40 8.53
N VAL A 93 3.39 -12.96 7.74
CA VAL A 93 2.41 -11.95 8.17
C VAL A 93 1.42 -12.59 9.13
N VAL A 94 1.13 -11.92 10.25
CA VAL A 94 0.04 -12.26 11.16
C VAL A 94 -1.22 -11.51 10.74
N ASN A 95 -1.11 -10.20 10.58
CA ASN A 95 -2.18 -9.32 10.08
C ASN A 95 -1.61 -8.02 9.52
N ALA A 96 -2.43 -7.32 8.76
CA ALA A 96 -2.16 -5.98 8.25
C ALA A 96 -3.38 -5.07 8.46
N ASP A 97 -3.15 -3.81 8.79
CA ASP A 97 -4.17 -2.77 8.91
C ASP A 97 -3.75 -1.54 8.11
N ILE A 98 -4.60 -1.10 7.19
CA ILE A 98 -4.32 -0.02 6.24
C ILE A 98 -5.40 1.05 6.41
N THR A 99 -4.99 2.31 6.54
CA THR A 99 -5.88 3.47 6.57
C THR A 99 -5.57 4.37 5.38
N ILE A 100 -6.57 4.61 4.53
CA ILE A 100 -6.48 5.44 3.33
C ILE A 100 -7.22 6.75 3.58
N ALA A 101 -6.52 7.86 3.55
CA ALA A 101 -7.10 9.20 3.60
C ALA A 101 -7.22 9.77 2.18
N LEU A 102 -8.44 9.85 1.69
CA LEU A 102 -8.77 10.31 0.33
C LEU A 102 -10.10 11.08 0.36
N GLN A 103 -10.11 12.31 -0.12
CA GLN A 103 -11.33 13.11 -0.11
C GLN A 103 -12.33 12.64 -1.16
N ARG A 104 -11.86 12.33 -2.37
CA ARG A 104 -12.63 11.82 -3.50
C ARG A 104 -11.77 10.96 -4.42
N PRO A 105 -12.33 9.93 -5.09
CA PRO A 105 -13.70 9.41 -4.97
C PRO A 105 -13.94 8.69 -3.62
N LYS A 106 -15.19 8.34 -3.33
CA LYS A 106 -15.51 7.44 -2.20
C LYS A 106 -15.14 6.02 -2.58
N ILE A 107 -14.30 5.38 -1.76
CA ILE A 107 -13.74 4.05 -2.05
C ILE A 107 -14.24 2.95 -1.11
N ALA A 108 -15.17 3.27 -0.21
CA ALA A 108 -15.68 2.30 0.76
C ALA A 108 -16.26 1.03 0.11
N SER A 109 -16.92 1.15 -1.04
CA SER A 109 -17.48 0.02 -1.79
C SER A 109 -16.41 -0.89 -2.41
N ARG A 110 -15.16 -0.44 -2.50
CA ARG A 110 -14.03 -1.19 -3.08
C ARG A 110 -13.11 -1.83 -2.05
N VAL A 111 -13.37 -1.59 -0.77
CA VAL A 111 -12.54 -2.12 0.34
C VAL A 111 -12.53 -3.65 0.35
N ALA A 112 -13.67 -4.29 0.10
CA ALA A 112 -13.72 -5.76 0.04
C ALA A 112 -12.84 -6.33 -1.10
N ASP A 113 -12.82 -5.68 -2.26
CA ASP A 113 -12.00 -6.07 -3.40
C ASP A 113 -10.49 -5.90 -3.08
N MET A 114 -10.11 -4.80 -2.42
CA MET A 114 -8.73 -4.56 -1.98
C MET A 114 -8.27 -5.67 -1.01
N ARG A 115 -9.09 -6.00 -0.02
CA ARG A 115 -8.78 -7.09 0.93
C ARG A 115 -8.63 -8.44 0.23
N ALA A 116 -9.54 -8.75 -0.69
CA ALA A 116 -9.50 -9.98 -1.48
C ALA A 116 -8.26 -10.07 -2.37
N HIS A 117 -7.77 -8.93 -2.87
CA HIS A 117 -6.54 -8.85 -3.66
C HIS A 117 -5.28 -9.00 -2.81
N LEU A 118 -5.21 -8.30 -1.67
CA LEU A 118 -4.00 -8.24 -0.83
C LEU A 118 -3.77 -9.52 -0.03
N ALA A 119 -4.83 -10.16 0.48
CA ALA A 119 -4.71 -11.30 1.37
C ALA A 119 -3.91 -12.48 0.78
N PRO A 120 -4.16 -12.93 -0.47
CA PRO A 120 -3.36 -13.99 -1.09
C PRO A 120 -1.88 -13.60 -1.25
N VAL A 121 -1.60 -12.34 -1.60
CA VAL A 121 -0.21 -11.87 -1.76
C VAL A 121 0.54 -11.88 -0.42
N LEU A 122 -0.16 -11.52 0.66
CA LEU A 122 0.39 -11.57 2.03
C LEU A 122 0.43 -12.99 2.62
N GLY A 123 -0.19 -13.97 1.96
CA GLY A 123 -0.27 -15.35 2.44
C GLY A 123 -1.16 -15.53 3.67
N VAL A 124 -2.24 -14.73 3.78
CA VAL A 124 -3.17 -14.74 4.92
C VAL A 124 -4.62 -14.80 4.47
N GLU A 125 -5.52 -15.15 5.40
CA GLU A 125 -6.95 -15.03 5.19
C GLU A 125 -7.39 -13.55 5.11
N SER A 126 -8.46 -13.25 4.36
CA SER A 126 -8.99 -11.88 4.22
C SER A 126 -9.39 -11.25 5.56
N SER A 127 -9.75 -12.06 6.57
CA SER A 127 -10.04 -11.60 7.94
C SER A 127 -8.83 -10.97 8.65
N ARG A 128 -7.62 -11.21 8.15
CA ARG A 128 -6.36 -10.67 8.69
C ARG A 128 -5.86 -9.44 7.96
N VAL A 129 -6.62 -8.95 6.97
CA VAL A 129 -6.31 -7.73 6.22
C VAL A 129 -7.45 -6.74 6.47
N SER A 130 -7.13 -5.64 7.13
CA SER A 130 -8.06 -4.52 7.34
C SER A 130 -7.70 -3.39 6.36
N VAL A 131 -8.71 -2.82 5.72
CA VAL A 131 -8.60 -1.61 4.92
C VAL A 131 -9.72 -0.67 5.34
N LYS A 132 -9.37 0.53 5.76
CA LYS A 132 -10.30 1.58 6.16
C LYS A 132 -10.08 2.81 5.27
N ALA A 133 -11.16 3.44 4.87
CA ALA A 133 -11.14 4.67 4.11
C ALA A 133 -11.72 5.81 4.93
N THR A 134 -11.07 6.96 4.90
CA THR A 134 -11.54 8.18 5.55
C THR A 134 -11.31 9.39 4.64
N THR A 135 -12.08 10.44 4.86
CA THR A 135 -11.74 11.77 4.37
C THR A 135 -10.96 12.53 5.45
N THR A 136 -10.47 13.70 5.15
CA THR A 136 -9.92 14.63 6.15
C THR A 136 -10.87 15.79 6.45
N GLU A 137 -12.17 15.59 6.26
CA GLU A 137 -13.19 16.63 6.51
C GLU A 137 -12.89 17.95 5.79
N ARG A 138 -12.37 17.86 4.56
CA ARG A 138 -11.93 18.99 3.70
C ARG A 138 -10.73 19.78 4.26
N LEU A 139 -10.02 19.23 5.23
CA LEU A 139 -8.82 19.85 5.81
C LEU A 139 -7.57 19.38 5.07
N GLY A 140 -6.61 20.30 4.96
CA GLY A 140 -5.30 20.03 4.40
C GLY A 140 -5.31 19.68 2.90
N PHE A 141 -4.19 19.16 2.40
CA PHE A 141 -4.01 18.81 0.99
C PHE A 141 -4.91 17.65 0.54
N VAL A 142 -5.16 16.68 1.41
CA VAL A 142 -6.11 15.60 1.14
C VAL A 142 -7.52 16.18 0.98
N GLY A 143 -7.92 17.05 1.90
CA GLY A 143 -9.24 17.68 1.89
C GLY A 143 -9.48 18.59 0.69
N ARG A 144 -8.41 19.18 0.13
CA ARG A 144 -8.46 19.96 -1.11
C ARG A 144 -8.38 19.11 -2.38
N GLY A 145 -8.22 17.76 -2.24
CA GLY A 145 -8.13 16.86 -3.39
C GLY A 145 -6.78 16.92 -4.12
N GLU A 146 -5.73 17.40 -3.47
CA GLU A 146 -4.40 17.52 -4.05
C GLU A 146 -3.60 16.22 -3.95
N GLY A 147 -3.93 15.36 -3.01
CA GLY A 147 -3.22 14.11 -2.75
C GLY A 147 -4.02 13.11 -1.94
N CYS A 148 -3.46 11.93 -1.83
CA CYS A 148 -3.91 10.83 -0.98
C CYS A 148 -2.76 10.41 -0.09
N GLU A 149 -3.03 10.14 1.17
CA GLU A 149 -2.04 9.56 2.09
C GLU A 149 -2.55 8.29 2.73
N VAL A 150 -1.62 7.39 2.99
CA VAL A 150 -1.93 6.05 3.51
C VAL A 150 -0.96 5.69 4.62
N TRP A 151 -1.50 5.12 5.69
CA TRP A 151 -0.76 4.45 6.76
C TRP A 151 -1.03 2.96 6.71
N ALA A 152 0.00 2.17 6.89
CA ALA A 152 -0.09 0.72 7.03
C ALA A 152 0.63 0.28 8.29
N VAL A 153 0.06 -0.68 8.99
CA VAL A 153 0.69 -1.37 10.12
C VAL A 153 0.62 -2.86 9.87
N VAL A 154 1.72 -3.56 10.10
CA VAL A 154 1.79 -5.02 9.98
C VAL A 154 2.34 -5.62 11.27
N LEU A 155 1.87 -6.81 11.59
CA LEU A 155 2.48 -7.69 12.57
C LEU A 155 3.06 -8.89 11.84
N LEU A 156 4.33 -9.15 12.05
CA LEU A 156 5.05 -10.31 11.55
C LEU A 156 5.38 -11.25 12.69
N GLN A 157 5.46 -12.55 12.37
CA GLN A 157 5.94 -13.56 13.32
C GLN A 157 6.94 -14.52 12.66
N ARG A 158 7.80 -15.06 13.49
CA ARG A 158 8.74 -16.17 13.19
C ARG A 158 8.75 -17.14 14.35
N ASP A 159 8.82 -18.42 14.09
CA ASP A 159 8.90 -19.50 15.10
C ASP A 159 10.31 -19.59 15.68
#